data_49e9a4c72b156dfa28c0451e8bb169cd
#
_entry.id   49e9a4c72b156dfa28c0451e8bb169cd
#
_cell.length_a   1.000
_cell.length_b   1.000
_cell.length_c   1.000
_cell.angle_alpha   90.00
_cell.angle_beta   90.00
_cell.angle_gamma   90.00
#
_symmetry.space_group_name_H-M   'P 1'
#
loop_
_entity.id
_entity.type
_entity.pdbx_description
1 polymer ?
#
loop_
_entity_poly.entity_id
_entity_poly.type
_entity_poly.pdbx_seq_one_letter_code
_entity_poly.pdbx_strand_id
1 'polypeptide(L)'
;MCYYKIYDQTEEKGITIHLESQTPAELPYESTDLSIILENLLDNAIGATEKLEVEKDIFVNLLYQKEKLLIKIRNPYTGDFKKDRAGNYISEKKDRENHGIGLKSVRKVVEKYEGVMEIHTEDQTFEVYVIL
;
A
#
# COMPACT_ATOMS: atom_id res chain seq x y z
N MET A 1 23.41 -2.83 0.21
CA MET A 1 22.01 -2.42 0.12
C MET A 1 21.73 -1.88 -1.28
N CYS A 2 20.71 -2.39 -1.93
CA CYS A 2 20.37 -1.97 -3.29
C CYS A 2 19.37 -0.82 -3.25
N TYR A 3 19.56 0.13 -4.15
CA TYR A 3 18.64 1.25 -4.33
C TYR A 3 18.04 1.17 -5.71
N TYR A 4 16.70 1.19 -5.78
CA TYR A 4 15.97 1.15 -7.04
C TYR A 4 14.98 2.29 -7.12
N LYS A 5 14.88 2.88 -8.30
CA LYS A 5 13.87 3.86 -8.60
C LYS A 5 13.24 3.46 -9.93
N ILE A 6 12.04 2.92 -9.87
CA ILE A 6 11.34 2.39 -11.03
C ILE A 6 10.04 3.14 -11.24
N TYR A 7 9.74 3.46 -12.48
CA TYR A 7 8.48 4.04 -12.89
C TYR A 7 7.73 3.00 -13.72
N ASP A 8 6.62 2.53 -13.20
CA ASP A 8 5.75 1.63 -13.94
C ASP A 8 4.49 2.41 -14.33
N GLN A 9 4.08 2.25 -15.59
CA GLN A 9 2.92 2.91 -16.12
C GLN A 9 1.86 1.89 -16.46
N THR A 10 0.71 1.98 -15.79
CA THR A 10 -0.47 1.28 -16.27
C THR A 10 -1.13 2.19 -17.29
N GLU A 11 -0.65 2.13 -18.52
CA GLU A 11 -1.04 3.06 -19.59
C GLU A 11 -2.53 3.20 -19.79
N GLU A 12 -3.26 2.09 -19.71
CA GLU A 12 -4.72 2.09 -19.86
C GLU A 12 -5.43 2.94 -18.82
N LYS A 13 -4.83 3.07 -17.64
CA LYS A 13 -5.43 3.81 -16.51
C LYS A 13 -4.76 5.16 -16.27
N GLY A 14 -3.70 5.46 -17.00
CA GLY A 14 -2.94 6.69 -16.85
C GLY A 14 -2.25 6.81 -15.49
N ILE A 15 -1.96 5.69 -14.84
CA ILE A 15 -1.34 5.68 -13.52
C ILE A 15 0.17 5.49 -13.65
N THR A 16 0.92 6.30 -12.92
CA THR A 16 2.37 6.15 -12.81
C THR A 16 2.71 5.69 -11.41
N ILE A 17 3.46 4.59 -11.31
CA ILE A 17 3.91 4.07 -10.02
C ILE A 17 5.38 4.41 -9.87
N HIS A 18 5.71 5.13 -8.79
CA HIS A 18 7.06 5.52 -8.45
C HIS A 18 7.55 4.62 -7.32
N LEU A 19 8.51 3.77 -7.63
CA LEU A 19 9.07 2.85 -6.63
C LEU A 19 10.47 3.29 -6.23
N GLU A 20 10.68 3.46 -4.93
CA GLU A 20 11.99 3.66 -4.35
C GLU A 20 12.24 2.54 -3.35
N SER A 21 13.34 1.83 -3.50
CA SER A 21 13.65 0.72 -2.64
C SER A 21 15.11 0.80 -2.18
N GLN A 22 15.31 0.73 -0.87
CA GLN A 22 16.61 0.59 -0.24
C GLN A 22 16.56 -0.67 0.63
N THR A 23 16.81 -1.81 0.01
CA THR A 23 16.73 -3.10 0.68
C THR A 23 17.91 -3.97 0.27
N PRO A 24 18.36 -4.87 1.16
CA PRO A 24 19.37 -5.85 0.78
C PRO A 24 18.78 -6.87 -0.21
N ALA A 25 19.66 -7.66 -0.83
CA ALA A 25 19.24 -8.67 -1.80
C ALA A 25 18.32 -9.70 -1.17
N GLU A 26 18.54 -10.03 0.11
CA GLU A 26 17.70 -10.96 0.85
C GLU A 26 17.12 -10.28 2.09
N LEU A 27 15.83 -10.48 2.31
CA LEU A 27 15.13 -9.98 3.48
C LEU A 27 14.71 -11.15 4.37
N PRO A 28 14.69 -10.96 5.70
CA PRO A 28 14.35 -12.05 6.63
C PRO A 28 12.84 -12.28 6.74
N TYR A 29 12.13 -12.20 5.63
CA TYR A 29 10.67 -12.41 5.56
C TYR A 29 10.37 -13.38 4.44
N GLU A 30 9.29 -14.15 4.59
CA GLU A 30 8.85 -15.04 3.52
C GLU A 30 8.38 -14.23 2.31
N SER A 31 8.80 -14.62 1.11
CA SER A 31 8.44 -13.91 -0.12
C SER A 31 6.94 -13.89 -0.35
N THR A 32 6.24 -14.96 0.02
CA THR A 32 4.78 -15.01 -0.09
C THR A 32 4.11 -13.97 0.80
N ASP A 33 4.63 -13.75 2.00
CA ASP A 33 4.10 -12.75 2.92
C ASP A 33 4.30 -11.33 2.37
N LEU A 34 5.49 -11.05 1.84
CA LEU A 34 5.77 -9.76 1.23
C LEU A 34 4.88 -9.52 0.00
N SER A 35 4.64 -10.55 -0.78
CA SER A 35 3.75 -10.46 -1.93
C SER A 35 2.32 -10.13 -1.51
N ILE A 36 1.83 -10.76 -0.44
CA ILE A 36 0.49 -10.47 0.09
C ILE A 36 0.37 -8.99 0.46
N ILE A 37 1.36 -8.45 1.16
CA ILE A 37 1.35 -7.05 1.55
C ILE A 37 1.37 -6.15 0.32
N LEU A 38 2.36 -6.32 -0.55
CA LEU A 38 2.56 -5.43 -1.68
C LEU A 38 1.42 -5.50 -2.69
N GLU A 39 0.97 -6.69 -3.04
CA GLU A 39 -0.11 -6.85 -4.01
C GLU A 39 -1.42 -6.23 -3.51
N ASN A 40 -1.77 -6.49 -2.25
CA ASN A 40 -3.01 -5.95 -1.70
C ASN A 40 -2.96 -4.43 -1.53
N LEU A 41 -1.84 -3.90 -1.06
CA LEU A 41 -1.71 -2.45 -0.90
C LEU A 41 -1.68 -1.74 -2.26
N LEU A 42 -1.01 -2.32 -3.26
CA LEU A 42 -0.99 -1.75 -4.61
C LEU A 42 -2.36 -1.82 -5.27
N ASP A 43 -3.05 -2.94 -5.18
CA ASP A 43 -4.39 -3.07 -5.73
C ASP A 43 -5.35 -2.05 -5.14
N ASN A 44 -5.24 -1.83 -3.83
CA ASN A 44 -6.03 -0.84 -3.13
C ASN A 44 -5.72 0.58 -3.64
N ALA A 45 -4.44 0.90 -3.78
CA ALA A 45 -4.01 2.21 -4.26
C ALA A 45 -4.43 2.44 -5.72
N ILE A 46 -4.26 1.44 -6.57
CA ILE A 46 -4.66 1.52 -7.99
C ILE A 46 -6.18 1.70 -8.10
N GLY A 47 -6.95 0.92 -7.35
CA GLY A 47 -8.39 1.01 -7.36
C GLY A 47 -8.92 2.38 -6.95
N ALA A 48 -8.29 3.01 -5.96
CA ALA A 48 -8.67 4.33 -5.52
C ALA A 48 -8.25 5.41 -6.53
N THR A 49 -7.08 5.22 -7.15
CA THR A 49 -6.49 6.22 -8.04
C THR A 49 -7.13 6.23 -9.43
N GLU A 50 -7.49 5.07 -9.97
CA GLU A 50 -8.05 4.98 -11.32
C GLU A 50 -9.37 5.72 -11.51
N LYS A 51 -10.09 5.97 -10.42
CA LYS A 51 -11.36 6.70 -10.44
C LYS A 51 -11.19 8.21 -10.52
N LEU A 52 -9.97 8.71 -10.37
CA LEU A 52 -9.69 10.13 -10.36
C LEU A 52 -9.43 10.66 -11.76
N GLU A 53 -9.75 11.93 -11.97
CA GLU A 53 -9.50 12.61 -13.24
C GLU A 53 -8.26 13.50 -13.21
N VAL A 54 -7.58 13.55 -12.05
CA VAL A 54 -6.38 14.37 -11.82
C VAL A 54 -5.14 13.49 -11.79
N GLU A 55 -4.01 14.07 -11.43
CA GLU A 55 -2.74 13.36 -11.35
C GLU A 55 -2.87 11.99 -10.68
N LYS A 56 -2.40 10.98 -11.38
CA LYS A 56 -2.51 9.58 -10.94
C LYS A 56 -1.12 9.03 -10.64
N ASP A 57 -0.50 9.56 -9.59
CA ASP A 57 0.81 9.11 -9.15
C ASP A 57 0.68 8.32 -7.86
N ILE A 58 1.21 7.10 -7.86
CA ILE A 58 1.30 6.26 -6.68
C ILE A 58 2.76 6.16 -6.30
N PHE A 59 3.06 6.40 -5.02
CA PHE A 59 4.42 6.34 -4.51
C PHE A 59 4.58 5.15 -3.58
N VAL A 60 5.58 4.31 -3.88
CA VAL A 60 5.90 3.13 -3.09
C VAL A 60 7.32 3.27 -2.58
N ASN A 61 7.51 3.20 -1.28
CA ASN A 61 8.82 3.26 -0.66
C ASN A 61 9.05 2.03 0.18
N LEU A 62 10.19 1.37 -0.05
CA LEU A 62 10.64 0.24 0.73
C LEU A 62 11.99 0.59 1.34
N LEU A 63 12.09 0.49 2.65
CA LEU A 63 13.34 0.79 3.36
C LEU A 63 13.59 -0.27 4.42
N TYR A 64 14.72 -0.97 4.33
CA TYR A 64 15.16 -1.89 5.36
C TYR A 64 16.30 -1.26 6.14
N GLN A 65 16.07 -1.02 7.40
CA GLN A 65 17.01 -0.33 8.26
C GLN A 65 16.82 -0.79 9.71
N LYS A 66 17.92 -1.04 10.40
CA LYS A 66 17.89 -1.45 11.80
C LYS A 66 17.01 -2.69 12.04
N GLU A 67 17.14 -3.66 11.16
CA GLU A 67 16.41 -4.93 11.21
C GLU A 67 14.88 -4.77 11.09
N LYS A 68 14.43 -3.67 10.50
CA LYS A 68 13.00 -3.42 10.26
C LYS A 68 12.78 -3.04 8.80
N LEU A 69 11.69 -3.56 8.24
CA LEU A 69 11.28 -3.19 6.89
C LEU A 69 10.12 -2.22 6.98
N LEU A 70 10.32 -1.04 6.42
CA LEU A 70 9.27 -0.06 6.28
C LEU A 70 8.71 -0.13 4.85
N ILE A 71 7.42 -0.30 4.74
CA ILE A 71 6.70 -0.25 3.47
C ILE A 71 5.71 0.91 3.55
N LYS A 72 5.84 1.86 2.62
CA LYS A 72 4.96 3.01 2.56
C LYS A 72 4.37 3.10 1.17
N ILE A 73 3.05 3.19 1.09
CA ILE A 73 2.37 3.39 -0.18
C ILE A 73 1.44 4.58 -0.05
N ARG A 74 1.59 5.54 -0.96
CA ARG A 74 0.81 6.77 -0.97
C ARG A 74 0.13 6.93 -2.31
N ASN A 75 -1.15 7.25 -2.27
CA ASN A 75 -1.90 7.55 -3.48
C ASN A 75 -2.85 8.73 -3.24
N PRO A 76 -3.20 9.46 -4.32
CA PRO A 76 -4.24 10.48 -4.19
C PRO A 76 -5.60 9.83 -3.98
N TYR A 77 -6.51 10.54 -3.31
CA TYR A 77 -7.88 10.10 -3.20
C TYR A 77 -8.81 11.31 -3.10
N THR A 78 -10.07 11.11 -3.46
CA THR A 78 -11.11 12.10 -3.27
C THR A 78 -12.26 11.45 -2.51
N GLY A 79 -12.84 12.21 -1.61
CA GLY A 79 -13.99 11.76 -0.82
C GLY A 79 -13.60 11.28 0.57
N ASP A 80 -14.63 10.89 1.31
CA ASP A 80 -14.47 10.47 2.69
C ASP A 80 -14.39 8.95 2.77
N PHE A 81 -13.31 8.46 3.36
CA PHE A 81 -13.25 7.05 3.74
C PHE A 81 -14.06 6.87 5.01
N LYS A 82 -15.08 6.03 4.94
CA LYS A 82 -15.87 5.67 6.11
C LYS A 82 -15.19 4.50 6.81
N LYS A 83 -15.26 4.51 8.13
CA LYS A 83 -14.75 3.42 8.95
C LYS A 83 -15.90 2.61 9.48
N ASP A 84 -15.72 1.28 9.58
CA ASP A 84 -16.69 0.43 10.26
C ASP A 84 -16.49 0.53 11.78
N ARG A 85 -17.27 -0.24 12.54
CA ARG A 85 -17.22 -0.20 14.01
C ARG A 85 -15.87 -0.66 14.58
N ALA A 86 -15.15 -1.46 13.83
CA ALA A 86 -13.84 -1.96 14.23
C ALA A 86 -12.71 -1.02 13.84
N GLY A 87 -13.02 0.13 13.22
CA GLY A 87 -12.02 1.08 12.78
C GLY A 87 -11.41 0.77 11.42
N ASN A 88 -11.95 -0.20 10.70
CA ASN A 88 -11.48 -0.53 9.35
C ASN A 88 -12.12 0.38 8.32
N TYR A 89 -11.36 0.74 7.30
CA TYR A 89 -11.89 1.56 6.21
C TYR A 89 -12.87 0.77 5.36
N ILE A 90 -13.99 1.38 5.06
CA ILE A 90 -15.03 0.80 4.20
C ILE A 90 -15.03 1.57 2.90
N SER A 91 -14.79 0.90 1.78
CA SER A 91 -14.94 1.47 0.46
C SER A 91 -16.37 1.21 -0.04
N GLU A 92 -16.68 1.72 -1.24
CA GLU A 92 -17.97 1.45 -1.86
C GLU A 92 -18.19 -0.05 -2.05
N LYS A 93 -19.47 -0.45 -2.14
CA LYS A 93 -19.88 -1.85 -2.12
C LYS A 93 -19.09 -2.78 -3.01
N LYS A 94 -18.67 -2.31 -4.19
CA LYS A 94 -17.90 -3.11 -5.14
C LYS A 94 -16.45 -3.30 -4.70
N ASP A 95 -15.92 -2.32 -3.97
CA ASP A 95 -14.55 -2.35 -3.46
C ASP A 95 -14.45 -3.08 -2.12
N ARG A 96 -15.57 -3.18 -1.39
CA ARG A 96 -15.57 -3.90 -0.09
C ARG A 96 -15.15 -5.35 -0.22
N GLU A 97 -15.58 -6.02 -1.28
CA GLU A 97 -15.27 -7.42 -1.48
C GLU A 97 -13.79 -7.62 -1.80
N ASN A 98 -13.18 -6.66 -2.49
CA ASN A 98 -11.79 -6.77 -2.91
C ASN A 98 -10.83 -6.07 -1.96
N HIS A 99 -11.08 -4.81 -1.61
CA HIS A 99 -10.12 -4.00 -0.86
C HIS A 99 -10.21 -4.18 0.64
N GLY A 100 -11.41 -4.37 1.20
CA GLY A 100 -11.57 -4.64 2.61
C GLY A 100 -10.93 -5.97 3.01
N ILE A 101 -11.04 -6.97 2.15
CA ILE A 101 -10.42 -8.28 2.35
C ILE A 101 -8.91 -8.16 2.23
N GLY A 102 -8.44 -7.38 1.25
CA GLY A 102 -7.02 -7.15 1.04
C GLY A 102 -6.32 -6.55 2.26
N LEU A 103 -6.94 -5.53 2.87
CA LEU A 103 -6.37 -4.91 4.07
C LEU A 103 -6.36 -5.88 5.26
N LYS A 104 -7.37 -6.73 5.38
CA LYS A 104 -7.38 -7.75 6.42
C LYS A 104 -6.25 -8.76 6.24
N SER A 105 -5.98 -9.15 4.99
CA SER A 105 -4.87 -10.06 4.70
C SER A 105 -3.53 -9.43 5.05
N VAL A 106 -3.36 -8.14 4.77
CA VAL A 106 -2.16 -7.42 5.14
C VAL A 106 -2.00 -7.39 6.66
N ARG A 107 -3.08 -7.11 7.39
CA ARG A 107 -3.02 -7.07 8.85
C ARG A 107 -2.60 -8.41 9.45
N LYS A 108 -3.07 -9.51 8.88
CA LYS A 108 -2.67 -10.85 9.35
C LYS A 108 -1.17 -11.08 9.19
N VAL A 109 -0.60 -10.68 8.07
CA VAL A 109 0.84 -10.81 7.86
C VAL A 109 1.59 -9.91 8.82
N VAL A 110 1.13 -8.67 8.99
CA VAL A 110 1.75 -7.73 9.92
C VAL A 110 1.76 -8.30 11.34
N GLU A 111 0.65 -8.88 11.78
CA GLU A 111 0.56 -9.52 13.10
C GLU A 111 1.51 -10.71 13.23
N LYS A 112 1.67 -11.50 12.16
CA LYS A 112 2.58 -12.64 12.15
C LYS A 112 4.01 -12.22 12.50
N TYR A 113 4.44 -11.05 12.04
CA TYR A 113 5.78 -10.54 12.30
C TYR A 113 5.82 -9.55 13.47
N GLU A 114 4.75 -9.45 14.23
CA GLU A 114 4.63 -8.52 15.36
C GLU A 114 4.91 -7.08 14.94
N GLY A 115 4.49 -6.75 13.72
CA GLY A 115 4.72 -5.43 13.14
C GLY A 115 3.61 -4.44 13.43
N VAL A 116 3.65 -3.32 12.74
CA VAL A 116 2.69 -2.23 12.90
C VAL A 116 2.16 -1.84 11.53
N MET A 117 0.87 -1.55 11.46
CA MET A 117 0.24 -1.01 10.26
C MET A 117 -0.53 0.25 10.63
N GLU A 118 -0.26 1.33 9.92
CA GLU A 118 -0.96 2.60 10.13
C GLU A 118 -1.48 3.15 8.82
N ILE A 119 -2.64 3.80 8.87
CA ILE A 119 -3.24 4.43 7.71
C ILE A 119 -3.45 5.91 8.04
N HIS A 120 -2.96 6.77 7.17
CA HIS A 120 -3.08 8.22 7.32
C HIS A 120 -3.80 8.81 6.11
N THR A 121 -4.80 9.64 6.35
CA THR A 121 -5.52 10.34 5.32
C THR A 121 -5.43 11.84 5.59
N GLU A 122 -4.81 12.57 4.68
CA GLU A 122 -4.62 14.01 4.83
C GLU A 122 -4.45 14.65 3.46
N ASP A 123 -5.04 15.84 3.29
CA ASP A 123 -4.89 16.65 2.07
C ASP A 123 -5.13 15.89 0.76
N GLN A 124 -6.22 15.12 0.71
CA GLN A 124 -6.59 14.31 -0.46
C GLN A 124 -5.52 13.26 -0.79
N THR A 125 -4.83 12.79 0.23
CA THR A 125 -3.80 11.75 0.12
C THR A 125 -4.11 10.62 1.09
N PHE A 126 -3.94 9.39 0.61
CA PHE A 126 -4.10 8.18 1.41
C PHE A 126 -2.74 7.49 1.51
N GLU A 127 -2.26 7.30 2.73
CA GLU A 127 -0.98 6.64 2.98
C GLU A 127 -1.15 5.44 3.87
N VAL A 128 -0.50 4.34 3.51
CA VAL A 128 -0.43 3.15 4.33
C VAL A 128 1.03 2.92 4.71
N TYR A 129 1.27 2.74 5.99
CA TYR A 129 2.59 2.40 6.53
C TYR A 129 2.54 1.01 7.13
N VAL A 130 3.49 0.17 6.76
CA VAL A 130 3.68 -1.14 7.36
C VAL A 130 5.13 -1.22 7.83
N ILE A 131 5.32 -1.61 9.08
CA ILE A 131 6.64 -1.82 9.65
C ILE A 131 6.69 -3.25 10.16
N LEU A 132 7.61 -4.02 9.62
CA LEU A 132 7.80 -5.43 10.01
C LEU A 132 9.04 -5.63 10.86
#